data_ad62f03f5846ddde3101b481eb4cffb9
#
_entry.id   ad62f03f5846ddde3101b481eb4cffb9
#
_cell.length_a   1.000
_cell.length_b   1.000
_cell.length_c   1.000
_cell.angle_alpha   90.00
_cell.angle_beta   90.00
_cell.angle_gamma   90.00
#
_symmetry.space_group_name_H-M   'P 1'
#
loop_
_entity.id
_entity.type
_entity.pdbx_description
1 polymer ?
#
loop_
_entity_poly.entity_id
_entity_poly.type
_entity_poly.pdbx_seq_one_letter_code
_entity_poly.pdbx_strand_id
1 'polypeptide(L)'
;MDAIIYTTNTGSTEQYAKLLAQKTGLPAYSLAEAKKRGSAGAEVIYLGWIMAGSIKGYAAAAKRYRVCAVCGVGMGQTGTQTESVRKKSAIPANIPLFTLQGNFDVKKLHGIYRFMMEIMVKTAGKSLAQKKDRTPEEDDMLDMMLHGGERVKAENLSAVLDWYSVQQ
;
A
#
# COMPACT_ATOMS: atom_id res chain seq x y z
N MET A 1 -16.48 -13.04 0.79
CA MET A 1 -15.19 -12.47 0.31
C MET A 1 -14.33 -13.62 -0.19
N ASP A 2 -13.80 -13.52 -1.43
CA ASP A 2 -13.27 -14.70 -2.12
C ASP A 2 -11.74 -14.75 -2.15
N ALA A 3 -11.09 -13.58 -2.18
CA ALA A 3 -9.63 -13.51 -2.27
C ALA A 3 -9.06 -12.14 -1.88
N ILE A 4 -7.76 -12.15 -1.66
CA ILE A 4 -6.90 -10.97 -1.57
C ILE A 4 -6.17 -10.84 -2.91
N ILE A 5 -6.25 -9.67 -3.54
CA ILE A 5 -5.54 -9.39 -4.80
C ILE A 5 -4.56 -8.25 -4.57
N TYR A 6 -3.33 -8.40 -5.06
CA TYR A 6 -2.32 -7.37 -4.83
C TYR A 6 -1.49 -7.02 -6.05
N THR A 7 -0.93 -5.81 -6.02
CA THR A 7 0.14 -5.35 -6.92
C THR A 7 1.28 -4.80 -6.07
N THR A 8 2.47 -5.33 -6.25
CA THR A 8 3.66 -4.95 -5.51
C THR A 8 4.77 -4.44 -6.44
N ASN A 9 5.69 -3.64 -5.92
CA ASN A 9 6.90 -3.20 -6.61
C ASN A 9 8.16 -3.70 -5.90
N THR A 10 8.27 -3.42 -4.60
CA THR A 10 9.45 -3.76 -3.77
C THR A 10 9.20 -4.89 -2.77
N GLY A 11 8.03 -5.51 -2.82
CA GLY A 11 7.66 -6.65 -1.98
C GLY A 11 6.82 -6.33 -0.75
N SER A 12 6.76 -5.08 -0.27
CA SER A 12 6.00 -4.74 0.95
C SER A 12 4.51 -5.07 0.84
N THR A 13 3.89 -4.76 -0.31
CA THR A 13 2.47 -5.06 -0.54
C THR A 13 2.20 -6.57 -0.55
N GLU A 14 3.10 -7.35 -1.14
CA GLU A 14 3.02 -8.82 -1.12
C GLU A 14 3.15 -9.38 0.29
N GLN A 15 4.07 -8.83 1.10
CA GLN A 15 4.21 -9.24 2.50
C GLN A 15 2.91 -9.00 3.28
N TYR A 16 2.28 -7.82 3.15
CA TYR A 16 0.97 -7.55 3.76
C TYR A 16 -0.12 -8.48 3.23
N ALA A 17 -0.15 -8.75 1.93
CA ALA A 17 -1.13 -9.67 1.35
C ALA A 17 -0.99 -11.09 1.95
N LYS A 18 0.24 -11.58 2.13
CA LYS A 18 0.51 -12.87 2.78
C LYS A 18 0.13 -12.87 4.26
N LEU A 19 0.46 -11.81 5.01
CA LEU A 19 0.06 -11.68 6.41
C LEU A 19 -1.46 -11.63 6.56
N LEU A 20 -2.15 -10.89 5.71
CA LEU A 20 -3.60 -10.80 5.72
C LEU A 20 -4.24 -12.16 5.36
N ALA A 21 -3.68 -12.87 4.37
CA ALA A 21 -4.12 -14.22 4.00
C ALA A 21 -4.01 -15.20 5.16
N GLN A 22 -2.91 -15.17 5.90
CA GLN A 22 -2.72 -16.02 7.10
C GLN A 22 -3.74 -15.73 8.20
N LYS A 23 -4.13 -14.46 8.36
CA LYS A 23 -5.10 -14.04 9.41
C LYS A 23 -6.55 -14.28 9.02
N THR A 24 -6.88 -14.21 7.73
CA THR A 24 -8.27 -14.32 7.24
C THR A 24 -8.61 -15.69 6.65
N GLY A 25 -7.60 -16.51 6.32
CA GLY A 25 -7.79 -17.76 5.58
C GLY A 25 -8.07 -17.57 4.08
N LEU A 26 -8.14 -16.32 3.60
CA LEU A 26 -8.38 -16.04 2.19
C LEU A 26 -7.12 -16.32 1.35
N PRO A 27 -7.27 -16.85 0.14
CA PRO A 27 -6.15 -16.97 -0.79
C PRO A 27 -5.68 -15.59 -1.27
N ALA A 28 -4.36 -15.43 -1.44
CA ALA A 28 -3.77 -14.20 -1.95
C ALA A 28 -3.11 -14.44 -3.31
N TYR A 29 -3.38 -13.55 -4.27
CA TYR A 29 -2.86 -13.63 -5.63
C TYR A 29 -2.36 -12.26 -6.10
N SER A 30 -1.29 -12.23 -6.85
CA SER A 30 -0.96 -11.03 -7.61
C SER A 30 -2.07 -10.74 -8.63
N LEU A 31 -2.23 -9.48 -9.01
CA LEU A 31 -3.23 -9.08 -10.02
C LEU A 31 -3.01 -9.82 -11.37
N ALA A 32 -1.77 -10.14 -11.71
CA ALA A 32 -1.43 -10.89 -12.91
C ALA A 32 -1.88 -12.36 -12.83
N GLU A 33 -1.66 -13.02 -11.70
CA GLU A 33 -2.12 -14.40 -11.45
C GLU A 33 -3.63 -14.48 -11.38
N ALA A 34 -4.28 -13.57 -10.66
CA ALA A 34 -5.72 -13.52 -10.54
C ALA A 34 -6.43 -13.34 -11.90
N LYS A 35 -5.84 -12.54 -12.80
CA LYS A 35 -6.35 -12.40 -14.18
C LYS A 35 -6.34 -13.72 -14.96
N LYS A 36 -5.31 -14.53 -14.78
CA LYS A 36 -5.19 -15.86 -15.45
C LYS A 36 -6.18 -16.88 -14.91
N ARG A 37 -6.58 -16.76 -13.64
CA ARG A 37 -7.54 -17.69 -12.98
C ARG A 37 -9.00 -17.49 -13.38
N GLY A 38 -9.32 -16.40 -14.07
CA GLY A 38 -10.67 -16.22 -14.64
C GLY A 38 -11.77 -15.77 -13.69
N SER A 39 -11.48 -15.44 -12.42
CA SER A 39 -12.45 -15.09 -11.37
C SER A 39 -13.04 -13.68 -11.51
N ALA A 40 -13.53 -13.31 -12.70
CA ALA A 40 -14.17 -12.00 -12.87
C ALA A 40 -15.43 -11.88 -11.98
N GLY A 41 -15.62 -10.70 -11.36
CA GLY A 41 -16.77 -10.45 -10.47
C GLY A 41 -16.57 -10.93 -9.02
N ALA A 42 -15.48 -11.65 -8.70
CA ALA A 42 -15.20 -12.10 -7.33
C ALA A 42 -15.10 -10.92 -6.36
N GLU A 43 -15.52 -11.12 -5.13
CA GLU A 43 -15.40 -10.15 -4.03
C GLU A 43 -14.00 -10.20 -3.44
N VAL A 44 -13.30 -9.07 -3.49
CA VAL A 44 -11.88 -9.04 -3.11
C VAL A 44 -11.50 -7.90 -2.18
N ILE A 45 -10.47 -8.15 -1.36
CA ILE A 45 -9.67 -7.09 -0.74
C ILE A 45 -8.52 -6.79 -1.69
N TYR A 46 -8.37 -5.56 -2.09
CA TYR A 46 -7.29 -5.14 -2.99
C TYR A 46 -6.17 -4.45 -2.22
N LEU A 47 -4.93 -4.88 -2.42
CA LEU A 47 -3.74 -4.21 -1.91
C LEU A 47 -2.88 -3.69 -3.06
N GLY A 48 -2.49 -2.41 -3.00
CA GLY A 48 -1.61 -1.82 -4.00
C GLY A 48 -0.59 -0.87 -3.38
N TRP A 49 0.58 -0.76 -3.99
CA TRP A 49 1.57 0.22 -3.55
C TRP A 49 1.20 1.63 -3.99
N ILE A 50 1.53 2.61 -3.14
CA ILE A 50 1.24 4.02 -3.40
C ILE A 50 2.41 4.64 -4.16
N MET A 51 2.11 5.30 -5.28
CA MET A 51 3.05 6.12 -6.02
C MET A 51 2.41 7.46 -6.37
N ALA A 52 3.08 8.55 -6.01
CA ALA A 52 2.58 9.91 -6.20
C ALA A 52 1.14 10.12 -5.65
N GLY A 53 0.82 9.42 -4.56
CA GLY A 53 -0.48 9.44 -3.89
C GLY A 53 -1.55 8.55 -4.52
N SER A 54 -1.25 7.81 -5.60
CA SER A 54 -2.20 6.89 -6.25
C SER A 54 -1.84 5.44 -5.97
N ILE A 55 -2.86 4.60 -5.73
CA ILE A 55 -2.70 3.16 -5.53
C ILE A 55 -2.60 2.47 -6.89
N LYS A 56 -1.44 1.89 -7.16
CA LYS A 56 -1.17 1.19 -8.42
C LYS A 56 -1.98 -0.09 -8.54
N GLY A 57 -2.52 -0.31 -9.74
CA GLY A 57 -3.32 -1.48 -10.08
C GLY A 57 -4.79 -1.41 -9.67
N TYR A 58 -5.19 -0.48 -8.78
CA TYR A 58 -6.57 -0.38 -8.30
C TYR A 58 -7.60 -0.24 -9.43
N ALA A 59 -7.40 0.69 -10.36
CA ALA A 59 -8.34 0.90 -11.46
C ALA A 59 -8.53 -0.35 -12.34
N ALA A 60 -7.47 -1.14 -12.53
CA ALA A 60 -7.55 -2.40 -13.27
C ALA A 60 -8.23 -3.51 -12.47
N ALA A 61 -8.04 -3.55 -11.16
CA ALA A 61 -8.73 -4.47 -10.27
C ALA A 61 -10.23 -4.15 -10.19
N ALA A 62 -10.60 -2.88 -9.99
CA ALA A 62 -11.98 -2.42 -9.87
C ALA A 62 -12.82 -2.65 -11.14
N LYS A 63 -12.19 -2.71 -12.33
CA LYS A 63 -12.87 -3.06 -13.58
C LYS A 63 -13.21 -4.55 -13.68
N ARG A 64 -12.56 -5.41 -12.92
CA ARG A 64 -12.67 -6.87 -13.06
C ARG A 64 -13.29 -7.55 -11.85
N TYR A 65 -13.09 -6.99 -10.68
CA TYR A 65 -13.51 -7.57 -9.40
C TYR A 65 -14.44 -6.61 -8.65
N ARG A 66 -15.24 -7.17 -7.77
CA ARG A 66 -15.97 -6.40 -6.77
C ARG A 66 -15.03 -6.11 -5.60
N VAL A 67 -14.41 -4.94 -5.62
CA VAL A 67 -13.48 -4.54 -4.57
C VAL A 67 -14.27 -4.10 -3.33
N CYS A 68 -14.16 -4.86 -2.25
CA CYS A 68 -14.87 -4.61 -1.00
C CYS A 68 -14.09 -3.73 -0.03
N ALA A 69 -12.75 -3.78 -0.09
CA ALA A 69 -11.86 -2.88 0.64
C ALA A 69 -10.55 -2.69 -0.12
N VAL A 70 -9.88 -1.59 0.14
CA VAL A 70 -8.59 -1.24 -0.47
C VAL A 70 -7.55 -0.95 0.60
N CYS A 71 -6.35 -1.51 0.44
CA CYS A 71 -5.18 -1.18 1.24
C CYS A 71 -4.11 -0.53 0.36
N GLY A 72 -3.73 0.70 0.68
CA GLY A 72 -2.62 1.40 0.03
C GLY A 72 -1.35 1.26 0.85
N VAL A 73 -0.29 0.69 0.27
CA VAL A 73 1.01 0.52 0.94
C VAL A 73 1.98 1.58 0.46
N GLY A 74 2.45 2.42 1.36
CA GLY A 74 3.33 3.55 1.04
C GLY A 74 4.35 3.85 2.13
N MET A 75 5.05 4.97 1.99
CA MET A 75 6.07 5.41 2.95
C MET A 75 5.49 6.09 4.19
N GLY A 76 4.28 6.65 4.09
CA GLY A 76 3.63 7.31 5.22
C GLY A 76 3.24 6.31 6.31
N GLN A 77 3.13 6.82 7.53
CA GLN A 77 2.66 6.01 8.65
C GLN A 77 1.27 5.41 8.39
N THR A 78 1.02 4.25 8.97
CA THR A 78 -0.27 3.55 8.87
C THR A 78 -1.40 4.45 9.35
N GLY A 79 -2.49 4.52 8.57
CA GLY A 79 -3.66 5.35 8.86
C GLY A 79 -3.58 6.80 8.40
N THR A 80 -2.42 7.25 7.88
CA THR A 80 -2.24 8.64 7.40
C THR A 80 -2.56 8.79 5.93
N GLN A 81 -2.76 10.03 5.45
CA GLN A 81 -2.96 10.40 4.04
C GLN A 81 -4.16 9.74 3.33
N THR A 82 -5.06 9.11 4.05
CA THR A 82 -6.18 8.33 3.51
C THR A 82 -7.03 9.14 2.52
N GLU A 83 -7.42 10.37 2.89
CA GLU A 83 -8.27 11.22 2.02
C GLU A 83 -7.57 11.64 0.73
N SER A 84 -6.30 12.01 0.80
CA SER A 84 -5.54 12.39 -0.39
C SER A 84 -5.34 11.21 -1.34
N VAL A 85 -5.06 10.02 -0.79
CA VAL A 85 -4.91 8.77 -1.54
C VAL A 85 -6.24 8.35 -2.16
N ARG A 86 -7.35 8.45 -1.44
CA ARG A 86 -8.70 8.19 -1.95
C ARG A 86 -9.00 9.04 -3.17
N LYS A 87 -8.82 10.34 -3.04
CA LYS A 87 -9.08 11.30 -4.13
C LYS A 87 -8.24 11.02 -5.36
N LYS A 88 -6.93 10.84 -5.19
CA LYS A 88 -5.99 10.59 -6.30
C LYS A 88 -6.17 9.20 -6.96
N SER A 89 -6.67 8.23 -6.22
CA SER A 89 -6.94 6.89 -6.74
C SER A 89 -8.38 6.72 -7.24
N ALA A 90 -9.22 7.75 -7.11
CA ALA A 90 -10.65 7.74 -7.45
C ALA A 90 -11.41 6.57 -6.78
N ILE A 91 -11.13 6.32 -5.49
CA ILE A 91 -11.79 5.26 -4.73
C ILE A 91 -13.12 5.80 -4.18
N PRO A 92 -14.27 5.17 -4.49
CA PRO A 92 -15.57 5.57 -3.99
C PRO A 92 -15.62 5.66 -2.46
N ALA A 93 -16.42 6.59 -1.93
CA ALA A 93 -16.53 6.82 -0.49
C ALA A 93 -17.05 5.62 0.30
N ASN A 94 -17.89 4.80 -0.34
CA ASN A 94 -18.45 3.59 0.25
C ASN A 94 -17.48 2.40 0.31
N ILE A 95 -16.30 2.50 -0.30
CA ILE A 95 -15.27 1.46 -0.22
C ILE A 95 -14.29 1.84 0.90
N PRO A 96 -14.13 1.03 1.95
CA PRO A 96 -13.13 1.22 2.98
C PRO A 96 -11.72 1.31 2.38
N LEU A 97 -10.95 2.30 2.85
CA LEU A 97 -9.57 2.50 2.45
C LEU A 97 -8.68 2.57 3.68
N PHE A 98 -7.68 1.73 3.68
CA PHE A 98 -6.64 1.66 4.71
C PHE A 98 -5.29 2.01 4.09
N THR A 99 -4.50 2.83 4.76
CA THR A 99 -3.11 3.10 4.37
C THR A 99 -2.18 2.38 5.33
N LEU A 100 -1.18 1.72 4.79
CA LEU A 100 -0.24 0.87 5.53
C LEU A 100 1.19 1.34 5.25
N GLN A 101 2.00 1.43 6.29
CA GLN A 101 3.40 1.77 6.13
C GLN A 101 4.18 0.57 5.57
N GLY A 102 4.86 0.76 4.45
CA GLY A 102 5.69 -0.24 3.80
C GLY A 102 7.18 -0.05 4.09
N ASN A 103 7.97 -1.05 3.73
CA ASN A 103 9.42 -0.96 3.75
C ASN A 103 9.90 0.03 2.70
N PHE A 104 11.01 0.69 2.96
CA PHE A 104 11.66 1.55 2.01
C PHE A 104 13.08 1.06 1.72
N ASP A 105 13.32 0.69 0.48
CA ASP A 105 14.63 0.29 0.00
C ASP A 105 14.79 0.72 -1.47
N VAL A 106 15.50 1.82 -1.67
CA VAL A 106 15.76 2.37 -3.03
C VAL A 106 16.53 1.38 -3.89
N LYS A 107 17.35 0.51 -3.27
CA LYS A 107 18.15 -0.49 -4.00
C LYS A 107 17.30 -1.57 -4.66
N LYS A 108 16.09 -1.84 -4.11
CA LYS A 108 15.13 -2.79 -4.69
C LYS A 108 14.30 -2.19 -5.82
N LEU A 109 14.36 -0.89 -6.03
CA LEU A 109 13.71 -0.22 -7.16
C LEU A 109 14.54 -0.36 -8.42
N HIS A 110 13.86 -0.45 -9.57
CA HIS A 110 14.50 -0.59 -10.88
C HIS A 110 14.02 0.50 -11.85
N GLY A 111 14.87 0.83 -12.82
CA GLY A 111 14.55 1.72 -13.94
C GLY A 111 14.13 3.11 -13.47
N ILE A 112 13.10 3.66 -14.11
CA ILE A 112 12.63 5.02 -13.88
C ILE A 112 12.16 5.25 -12.43
N TYR A 113 11.62 4.24 -11.77
CA TYR A 113 11.15 4.36 -10.38
C TYR A 113 12.31 4.59 -9.40
N ARG A 114 13.43 3.91 -9.60
CA ARG A 114 14.65 4.15 -8.84
C ARG A 114 15.15 5.57 -9.03
N PHE A 115 15.24 6.04 -10.26
CA PHE A 115 15.68 7.40 -10.59
C PHE A 115 14.76 8.46 -9.96
N MET A 116 13.43 8.30 -10.06
CA MET A 116 12.46 9.21 -9.45
C MET A 116 12.60 9.25 -7.92
N MET A 117 12.81 8.10 -7.29
CA MET A 117 12.97 8.02 -5.84
C MET A 117 14.31 8.62 -5.38
N GLU A 118 15.38 8.43 -6.14
CA GLU A 118 16.66 9.07 -5.85
C GLU A 118 16.57 10.61 -5.92
N ILE A 119 15.82 11.15 -6.89
CA ILE A 119 15.55 12.59 -6.97
C ILE A 119 14.70 13.03 -5.76
N MET A 120 13.64 12.28 -5.42
CA MET A 120 12.78 12.61 -4.29
C MET A 120 13.56 12.61 -2.96
N VAL A 121 14.41 11.61 -2.73
CA VAL A 121 15.27 11.56 -1.53
C VAL A 121 16.22 12.75 -1.49
N LYS A 122 16.84 13.12 -2.61
CA LYS A 122 17.75 14.27 -2.68
C LYS A 122 17.05 15.61 -2.46
N THR A 123 15.82 15.77 -2.93
CA THR A 123 15.07 17.03 -2.85
C THR A 123 14.25 17.13 -1.57
N ALA A 124 13.31 16.22 -1.36
CA ALA A 124 12.44 16.22 -0.20
C ALA A 124 13.20 15.86 1.09
N GLY A 125 14.13 14.91 1.03
CA GLY A 125 14.99 14.55 2.16
C GLY A 125 15.87 15.72 2.61
N LYS A 126 16.44 16.49 1.66
CA LYS A 126 17.20 17.69 1.99
C LYS A 126 16.32 18.79 2.60
N SER A 127 15.12 19.01 2.07
CA SER A 127 14.15 19.95 2.61
C SER A 127 13.72 19.56 4.03
N LEU A 128 13.40 18.29 4.26
CA LEU A 128 13.08 17.77 5.59
C LEU A 128 14.26 17.88 6.56
N ALA A 129 15.47 17.56 6.12
CA ALA A 129 16.66 17.67 6.97
C ALA A 129 16.95 19.10 7.44
N GLN A 130 16.60 20.11 6.64
CA GLN A 130 16.76 21.53 6.95
C GLN A 130 15.64 22.10 7.84
N LYS A 131 14.50 21.40 7.97
CA LYS A 131 13.39 21.83 8.81
C LYS A 131 13.73 21.64 10.28
N LYS A 132 13.64 22.72 11.08
CA LYS A 132 14.02 22.71 12.52
C LYS A 132 12.95 22.07 13.41
N ASP A 133 11.67 22.26 13.05
CA ASP A 133 10.50 21.81 13.84
C ASP A 133 9.81 20.66 13.10
N ARG A 134 10.47 19.51 12.99
CA ARG A 134 9.88 18.31 12.39
C ARG A 134 8.93 17.63 13.36
N THR A 135 7.85 17.08 12.79
CA THR A 135 6.99 16.15 13.53
C THR A 135 7.64 14.78 13.63
N PRO A 136 7.20 13.91 14.57
CA PRO A 136 7.68 12.52 14.65
C PRO A 136 7.51 11.75 13.35
N GLU A 137 6.43 12.02 12.58
CA GLU A 137 6.18 11.42 11.27
C GLU A 137 7.19 11.88 10.22
N GLU A 138 7.56 13.16 10.27
CA GLU A 138 8.58 13.74 9.37
C GLU A 138 9.97 13.21 9.70
N ASP A 139 10.28 12.99 10.98
CA ASP A 139 11.52 12.36 11.41
C ASP A 139 11.61 10.89 10.97
N ASP A 140 10.54 10.10 11.13
CA ASP A 140 10.49 8.72 10.64
C ASP A 140 10.61 8.65 9.11
N MET A 141 9.97 9.58 8.40
CA MET A 141 10.08 9.66 6.94
C MET A 141 11.51 10.01 6.50
N LEU A 142 12.17 10.95 7.19
CA LEU A 142 13.55 11.30 6.92
C LEU A 142 14.50 10.12 7.19
N ASP A 143 14.32 9.43 8.32
CA ASP A 143 15.09 8.22 8.65
C ASP A 143 14.94 7.15 7.59
N MET A 144 13.71 6.87 7.16
CA MET A 144 13.44 5.94 6.06
C MET A 144 14.11 6.35 4.74
N MET A 145 14.11 7.64 4.41
CA MET A 145 14.73 8.16 3.18
C MET A 145 16.26 8.00 3.21
N LEU A 146 16.90 8.19 4.38
CA LEU A 146 18.35 8.14 4.54
C LEU A 146 18.89 6.72 4.72
N HIS A 147 18.23 5.91 5.51
CA HIS A 147 18.73 4.62 5.96
C HIS A 147 17.93 3.43 5.39
N GLY A 148 16.74 3.69 4.82
CA GLY A 148 15.79 2.64 4.50
C GLY A 148 15.16 2.07 5.77
N GLY A 149 14.51 0.91 5.65
CA GLY A 149 14.01 0.23 6.83
C GLY A 149 12.84 -0.70 6.56
N GLU A 150 12.68 -1.66 7.46
CA GLU A 150 11.53 -2.56 7.47
C GLU A 150 10.45 -1.99 8.39
N ARG A 151 9.28 -1.71 7.81
CA ARG A 151 8.11 -1.16 8.50
C ARG A 151 6.87 -2.04 8.33
N VAL A 152 6.96 -3.12 7.55
CA VAL A 152 5.87 -4.10 7.41
C VAL A 152 5.75 -4.87 8.72
N LYS A 153 4.61 -4.70 9.39
CA LYS A 153 4.29 -5.34 10.67
C LYS A 153 2.85 -5.83 10.66
N ALA A 154 2.57 -6.94 11.34
CA ALA A 154 1.22 -7.48 11.44
C ALA A 154 0.25 -6.50 12.14
N GLU A 155 0.75 -5.72 13.09
CA GLU A 155 -0.03 -4.72 13.84
C GLU A 155 -0.62 -3.63 12.93
N ASN A 156 0.05 -3.31 11.83
CA ASN A 156 -0.45 -2.36 10.84
C ASN A 156 -1.76 -2.82 10.17
N LEU A 157 -2.07 -4.10 10.23
CA LEU A 157 -3.30 -4.68 9.66
C LEU A 157 -4.50 -4.65 10.63
N SER A 158 -4.35 -4.17 11.87
CA SER A 158 -5.42 -4.22 12.87
C SER A 158 -6.73 -3.64 12.36
N ALA A 159 -6.74 -2.42 11.82
CA ALA A 159 -7.95 -1.78 11.29
C ALA A 159 -8.58 -2.56 10.11
N VAL A 160 -7.76 -3.20 9.27
CA VAL A 160 -8.25 -4.05 8.17
C VAL A 160 -8.90 -5.32 8.72
N LEU A 161 -8.29 -5.94 9.72
CA LEU A 161 -8.80 -7.16 10.37
C LEU A 161 -10.06 -6.89 11.17
N ASP A 162 -10.13 -5.77 11.89
CA ASP A 162 -11.33 -5.33 12.61
C ASP A 162 -12.50 -5.12 11.64
N TRP A 163 -12.25 -4.43 10.52
CA TRP A 163 -13.25 -4.28 9.48
C TRP A 163 -13.67 -5.65 8.90
N TYR A 164 -12.71 -6.52 8.59
CA TYR A 164 -12.99 -7.84 8.00
C TYR A 164 -13.84 -8.72 8.92
N SER A 165 -13.58 -8.68 10.24
CA SER A 165 -14.31 -9.50 11.23
C SER A 165 -15.81 -9.20 11.28
N VAL A 166 -16.23 -7.97 10.96
CA VAL A 166 -17.66 -7.58 10.93
C VAL A 166 -18.31 -7.84 9.57
N GLN A 167 -17.58 -8.39 8.58
CA GLN A 167 -18.10 -8.76 7.27
C GLN A 167 -18.41 -10.26 7.15
N GLN A 168 -18.09 -11.03 8.19
CA GLN A 168 -18.39 -12.46 8.27
C GLN A 168 -19.73 -12.69 8.95
#